data_e2f1ad3c081313c8ba60897241bca6a5
#
_entry.id   e2f1ad3c081313c8ba60897241bca6a5
#
_cell.length_a   1.000
_cell.length_b   1.000
_cell.length_c   1.000
_cell.angle_alpha   90.00
_cell.angle_beta   90.00
_cell.angle_gamma   90.00
#
_symmetry.space_group_name_H-M   'P 1'
#
loop_
_entity.id
_entity.type
_entity.pdbx_description
1 polymer ?
#
loop_
_entity_poly.entity_id
_entity_poly.type
_entity_poly.pdbx_seq_one_letter_code
_entity_poly.pdbx_strand_id
1 'polypeptide(L)'
;DSDAYEPEQLKDKAIAVTPFNGSMFTTLKMMEGYVTPEHVKTVNAGSMPKRLEALAKGEVAAVSLMEPWISVANKQGLRVLIESHSTRSEAAGDELDGATLAAMFRAEARAVEDLEKDPTPWIHYLIAETGGLLEPNELHTSRLLHAAPQPYTLERFTDTYEWSLKWDMVVPGATYEMIVDNPA
;
A
#
# COMPACT_ATOMS: atom_id res chain seq x y z
N ASP A 1 -8.53 12.04 -19.68
CA ASP A 1 -8.35 10.63 -20.01
C ASP A 1 -6.87 10.35 -20.22
N SER A 2 -6.29 9.48 -19.38
CA SER A 2 -4.91 9.01 -19.60
C SER A 2 -4.88 8.06 -20.80
N ASP A 3 -3.92 8.27 -21.72
CA ASP A 3 -3.70 7.36 -22.87
C ASP A 3 -2.96 6.07 -22.46
N ALA A 4 -2.68 5.88 -21.16
CA ALA A 4 -2.00 4.70 -20.67
C ALA A 4 -3.00 3.54 -20.46
N TYR A 5 -2.77 2.43 -21.15
CA TYR A 5 -3.48 1.16 -21.04
C TYR A 5 -2.59 0.05 -20.50
N GLU A 6 -1.28 0.22 -20.60
CA GLU A 6 -0.25 -0.71 -20.17
C GLU A 6 0.76 0.03 -19.26
N PRO A 7 1.37 -0.64 -18.27
CA PRO A 7 2.32 -0.01 -17.35
C PRO A 7 3.51 0.68 -18.05
N GLU A 8 4.00 0.13 -19.16
CA GLU A 8 5.11 0.70 -19.95
C GLU A 8 4.81 2.10 -20.47
N GLN A 9 3.53 2.40 -20.70
CA GLN A 9 3.08 3.71 -21.19
C GLN A 9 3.16 4.80 -20.11
N LEU A 10 3.49 4.43 -18.86
CA LEU A 10 3.77 5.36 -17.77
C LEU A 10 5.23 5.86 -17.77
N LYS A 11 6.06 5.39 -18.70
CA LYS A 11 7.43 5.88 -18.86
C LYS A 11 7.45 7.41 -18.95
N ASP A 12 8.26 8.04 -18.08
CA ASP A 12 8.42 9.50 -17.94
C ASP A 12 7.15 10.28 -17.60
N LYS A 13 6.04 9.62 -17.29
CA LYS A 13 4.79 10.25 -16.86
C LYS A 13 4.70 10.33 -15.33
N ALA A 14 4.06 11.38 -14.81
CA ALA A 14 3.89 11.57 -13.38
C ALA A 14 2.91 10.54 -12.79
N ILE A 15 3.36 9.84 -11.74
CA ILE A 15 2.55 8.90 -10.94
C ILE A 15 2.43 9.47 -9.53
N ALA A 16 1.21 9.72 -9.07
CA ALA A 16 0.99 10.29 -7.75
C ALA A 16 1.11 9.24 -6.64
N VAL A 17 1.97 9.53 -5.66
CA VAL A 17 2.24 8.70 -4.47
C VAL A 17 2.36 9.59 -3.23
N THR A 18 2.52 9.01 -2.06
CA THR A 18 3.13 9.69 -0.90
C THR A 18 4.60 9.29 -0.84
N PRO A 19 5.53 10.24 -0.86
CA PRO A 19 6.96 9.95 -0.80
C PRO A 19 7.35 9.18 0.46
N PHE A 20 8.32 8.28 0.33
CA PHE A 20 8.94 7.52 1.43
C PHE A 20 7.94 6.73 2.29
N ASN A 21 6.87 6.25 1.69
CA ASN A 21 5.91 5.37 2.35
C ASN A 21 5.50 4.18 1.46
N GLY A 22 4.58 3.35 1.98
CA GLY A 22 4.11 2.15 1.29
C GLY A 22 3.61 2.40 -0.14
N SER A 23 2.96 3.54 -0.44
CA SER A 23 2.47 3.83 -1.79
C SER A 23 3.60 4.08 -2.79
N MET A 24 4.70 4.73 -2.37
CA MET A 24 5.89 4.89 -3.21
C MET A 24 6.58 3.53 -3.40
N PHE A 25 6.80 2.78 -2.31
CA PHE A 25 7.41 1.45 -2.36
C PHE A 25 6.65 0.52 -3.32
N THR A 26 5.34 0.37 -3.15
CA THR A 26 4.53 -0.51 -4.00
C THR A 26 4.51 -0.05 -5.46
N THR A 27 4.44 1.27 -5.71
CA THR A 27 4.50 1.80 -7.08
C THR A 27 5.82 1.46 -7.76
N LEU A 28 6.96 1.69 -7.10
CA LEU A 28 8.27 1.36 -7.66
C LEU A 28 8.42 -0.15 -7.90
N LYS A 29 7.95 -0.97 -6.96
CA LYS A 29 7.93 -2.43 -7.12
C LYS A 29 7.05 -2.88 -8.29
N MET A 30 5.87 -2.31 -8.46
CA MET A 30 4.97 -2.62 -9.58
C MET A 30 5.54 -2.20 -10.93
N MET A 31 6.26 -1.07 -10.97
CA MET A 31 6.87 -0.57 -12.21
C MET A 31 8.17 -1.31 -12.58
N GLU A 32 8.80 -2.02 -11.62
CA GLU A 32 10.01 -2.82 -11.86
C GLU A 32 9.71 -3.92 -12.88
N GLY A 33 10.46 -3.97 -13.96
CA GLY A 33 10.24 -4.91 -15.05
C GLY A 33 9.47 -4.35 -16.25
N TYR A 34 8.77 -3.23 -16.07
CA TYR A 34 8.09 -2.52 -17.17
C TYR A 34 8.85 -1.28 -17.62
N VAL A 35 9.42 -0.56 -16.66
CA VAL A 35 10.12 0.71 -16.91
C VAL A 35 11.39 0.73 -16.06
N THR A 36 12.50 1.18 -16.63
CA THR A 36 13.73 1.31 -15.87
C THR A 36 13.65 2.46 -14.85
N PRO A 37 14.36 2.38 -13.70
CA PRO A 37 14.21 3.30 -12.57
C PRO A 37 14.26 4.79 -12.93
N GLU A 38 15.16 5.18 -13.81
CA GLU A 38 15.35 6.57 -14.25
C GLU A 38 14.14 7.16 -14.98
N HIS A 39 13.25 6.31 -15.48
CA HIS A 39 12.03 6.68 -16.19
C HIS A 39 10.76 6.60 -15.34
N VAL A 40 10.84 6.18 -14.08
CA VAL A 40 9.71 6.20 -13.15
C VAL A 40 9.64 7.54 -12.44
N LYS A 41 8.62 8.34 -12.73
CA LYS A 41 8.44 9.69 -12.18
C LYS A 41 7.35 9.69 -11.13
N THR A 42 7.73 9.68 -9.86
CA THR A 42 6.77 9.81 -8.76
C THR A 42 6.63 11.26 -8.31
N VAL A 43 5.40 11.67 -7.98
CA VAL A 43 5.09 13.02 -7.47
C VAL A 43 4.20 12.93 -6.24
N ASN A 44 4.36 13.88 -5.31
CA ASN A 44 3.48 13.99 -4.15
C ASN A 44 2.21 14.77 -4.52
N ALA A 45 1.06 14.10 -4.48
CA ALA A 45 -0.25 14.74 -4.62
C ALA A 45 -1.12 14.63 -3.35
N GLY A 46 -0.51 14.29 -2.21
CA GLY A 46 -1.17 14.22 -0.91
C GLY A 46 -1.98 12.94 -0.68
N SER A 47 -3.15 13.08 -0.04
CA SER A 47 -4.03 11.95 0.29
C SER A 47 -4.66 11.29 -0.94
N MET A 48 -5.21 10.08 -0.79
CA MET A 48 -5.82 9.34 -1.91
C MET A 48 -6.95 10.13 -2.59
N PRO A 49 -7.86 10.83 -1.89
CA PRO A 49 -8.83 11.72 -2.54
C PRO A 49 -8.16 12.80 -3.41
N LYS A 50 -7.10 13.44 -2.91
CA LYS A 50 -6.37 14.47 -3.67
C LYS A 50 -5.66 13.91 -4.89
N ARG A 51 -5.16 12.67 -4.81
CA ARG A 51 -4.57 11.98 -5.97
C ARG A 51 -5.63 11.74 -7.06
N LEU A 52 -6.85 11.29 -6.69
CA LEU A 52 -7.95 11.12 -7.64
C LEU A 52 -8.34 12.47 -8.27
N GLU A 53 -8.37 13.53 -7.49
CA GLU A 53 -8.62 14.89 -8.00
C GLU A 53 -7.53 15.34 -9.00
N ALA A 54 -6.25 15.13 -8.69
CA ALA A 54 -5.13 15.44 -9.58
C ALA A 54 -5.21 14.63 -10.89
N LEU A 55 -5.58 13.34 -10.81
CA LEU A 55 -5.80 12.50 -11.98
C LEU A 55 -6.96 13.01 -12.84
N ALA A 56 -8.09 13.38 -12.21
CA ALA A 56 -9.24 13.93 -12.92
C ALA A 56 -8.94 15.24 -13.64
N LYS A 57 -8.04 16.05 -13.07
CA LYS A 57 -7.56 17.33 -13.68
C LYS A 57 -6.49 17.11 -14.75
N GLY A 58 -5.98 15.90 -14.92
CA GLY A 58 -4.87 15.61 -15.84
C GLY A 58 -3.49 16.12 -15.36
N GLU A 59 -3.36 16.44 -14.07
CA GLU A 59 -2.09 16.88 -13.47
C GLU A 59 -1.09 15.71 -13.33
N VAL A 60 -1.61 14.48 -13.25
CA VAL A 60 -0.84 13.24 -13.22
C VAL A 60 -1.43 12.21 -14.18
N ALA A 61 -0.62 11.28 -14.65
CA ALA A 61 -1.04 10.23 -15.58
C ALA A 61 -1.59 8.98 -14.87
N ALA A 62 -1.14 8.73 -13.65
CA ALA A 62 -1.58 7.61 -12.82
C ALA A 62 -1.48 7.95 -11.33
N VAL A 63 -2.16 7.16 -10.51
CA VAL A 63 -2.16 7.32 -9.05
C VAL A 63 -2.04 5.96 -8.37
N SER A 64 -1.33 5.91 -7.24
CA SER A 64 -1.30 4.75 -6.36
C SER A 64 -2.42 4.87 -5.32
N LEU A 65 -3.27 3.88 -5.27
CA LEU A 65 -4.41 3.80 -4.36
C LEU A 65 -4.42 2.46 -3.63
N MET A 66 -5.21 2.37 -2.57
CA MET A 66 -5.63 1.14 -1.92
C MET A 66 -7.15 1.18 -1.70
N GLU A 67 -7.75 0.05 -1.36
CA GLU A 67 -9.16 0.06 -0.98
C GLU A 67 -9.40 0.95 0.27
N PRO A 68 -10.52 1.64 0.34
CA PRO A 68 -11.68 1.66 -0.58
C PRO A 68 -11.53 2.58 -1.82
N TRP A 69 -10.41 3.29 -1.96
CA TRP A 69 -10.22 4.32 -3.01
C TRP A 69 -10.02 3.74 -4.42
N ILE A 70 -9.61 2.46 -4.55
CA ILE A 70 -9.59 1.77 -5.84
C ILE A 70 -11.05 1.57 -6.32
N SER A 71 -11.94 1.16 -5.42
CA SER A 71 -13.37 1.02 -5.74
C SER A 71 -14.02 2.35 -6.10
N VAL A 72 -13.65 3.46 -5.42
CA VAL A 72 -14.09 4.82 -5.81
C VAL A 72 -13.61 5.16 -7.23
N ALA A 73 -12.34 4.88 -7.54
CA ALA A 73 -11.78 5.12 -8.87
C ALA A 73 -12.52 4.32 -9.95
N ASN A 74 -12.79 3.03 -9.70
CA ASN A 74 -13.55 2.18 -10.62
C ASN A 74 -14.97 2.71 -10.85
N LYS A 75 -15.67 3.15 -9.79
CA LYS A 75 -16.99 3.78 -9.90
C LYS A 75 -16.98 5.05 -10.77
N GLN A 76 -15.86 5.79 -10.75
CA GLN A 76 -15.64 6.95 -11.61
C GLN A 76 -15.24 6.61 -13.04
N GLY A 77 -15.18 5.32 -13.40
CA GLY A 77 -14.80 4.85 -14.74
C GLY A 77 -13.29 4.83 -14.98
N LEU A 78 -12.48 4.97 -13.93
CA LEU A 78 -11.03 4.83 -14.04
C LEU A 78 -10.65 3.35 -14.07
N ARG A 79 -9.56 3.03 -14.77
CA ARG A 79 -9.07 1.66 -14.90
C ARG A 79 -7.90 1.39 -13.97
N VAL A 80 -7.79 0.17 -13.50
CA VAL A 80 -6.59 -0.35 -12.84
C VAL A 80 -5.63 -0.81 -13.94
N LEU A 81 -4.40 -0.26 -13.94
CA LEU A 81 -3.34 -0.66 -14.87
C LEU A 81 -2.54 -1.84 -14.36
N ILE A 82 -2.28 -1.85 -13.05
CA ILE A 82 -1.52 -2.89 -12.37
C ILE A 82 -2.01 -2.98 -10.92
N GLU A 83 -2.03 -4.17 -10.38
CA GLU A 83 -2.46 -4.44 -9.01
C GLU A 83 -1.43 -5.31 -8.31
N SER A 84 -1.16 -5.04 -7.04
CA SER A 84 -0.28 -5.85 -6.20
C SER A 84 -0.81 -5.93 -4.79
N HIS A 85 -0.36 -6.95 -4.06
CA HIS A 85 -0.60 -7.09 -2.64
C HIS A 85 0.74 -7.02 -1.91
N SER A 86 0.78 -6.30 -0.81
CA SER A 86 1.98 -6.15 0.02
C SER A 86 1.64 -6.35 1.49
N THR A 87 2.55 -6.96 2.23
CA THR A 87 2.50 -6.99 3.69
C THR A 87 3.17 -5.74 4.25
N ARG A 88 2.73 -5.29 5.42
CA ARG A 88 3.34 -4.20 6.19
C ARG A 88 3.98 -4.76 7.44
N SER A 89 4.95 -4.04 7.97
CA SER A 89 5.50 -4.27 9.31
C SER A 89 4.83 -3.32 10.29
N GLU A 90 4.53 -3.80 11.49
CA GLU A 90 4.12 -2.94 12.58
C GLU A 90 5.36 -2.36 13.26
N ALA A 91 5.26 -1.11 13.69
CA ALA A 91 6.29 -0.43 14.45
C ALA A 91 5.74 -0.05 15.82
N ALA A 92 6.51 -0.30 16.86
CA ALA A 92 6.16 0.03 18.24
C ALA A 92 7.19 0.99 18.85
N GLY A 93 6.75 1.84 19.78
CA GLY A 93 7.67 2.63 20.59
C GLY A 93 8.29 1.79 21.70
N ASP A 94 9.45 2.21 22.18
CA ASP A 94 10.24 1.50 23.20
C ASP A 94 9.51 1.34 24.56
N GLU A 95 8.43 2.11 24.77
CA GLU A 95 7.57 2.02 25.95
C GLU A 95 6.60 0.84 25.95
N LEU A 96 6.41 0.17 24.80
CA LEU A 96 5.53 -1.00 24.71
C LEU A 96 6.28 -2.27 25.10
N ASP A 97 5.81 -2.93 26.16
CA ASP A 97 6.37 -4.21 26.56
C ASP A 97 5.95 -5.37 25.65
N GLY A 98 6.78 -6.42 25.61
CA GLY A 98 6.56 -7.57 24.75
C GLY A 98 5.24 -8.31 25.01
N ALA A 99 4.72 -8.31 26.25
CA ALA A 99 3.45 -8.95 26.58
C ALA A 99 2.27 -8.20 25.94
N THR A 100 2.31 -6.87 25.94
CA THR A 100 1.33 -6.00 25.28
C THR A 100 1.35 -6.21 23.77
N LEU A 101 2.55 -6.21 23.16
CA LEU A 101 2.70 -6.48 21.72
C LEU A 101 2.20 -7.87 21.34
N ALA A 102 2.56 -8.89 22.11
CA ALA A 102 2.07 -10.25 21.87
C ALA A 102 0.53 -10.34 22.01
N ALA A 103 -0.08 -9.59 22.93
CA ALA A 103 -1.54 -9.54 23.06
C ALA A 103 -2.18 -8.85 21.84
N MET A 104 -1.58 -7.78 21.34
CA MET A 104 -2.02 -7.09 20.13
C MET A 104 -1.98 -8.04 18.92
N PHE A 105 -0.85 -8.71 18.66
CA PHE A 105 -0.74 -9.65 17.54
C PHE A 105 -1.71 -10.83 17.64
N ARG A 106 -2.01 -11.34 18.85
CA ARG A 106 -3.08 -12.35 19.03
C ARG A 106 -4.46 -11.79 18.70
N ALA A 107 -4.72 -10.52 19.00
CA ALA A 107 -5.99 -9.88 18.65
C ALA A 107 -6.10 -9.68 17.13
N GLU A 108 -5.03 -9.24 16.48
CA GLU A 108 -4.97 -9.12 15.01
C GLU A 108 -5.17 -10.47 14.32
N ALA A 109 -4.52 -11.53 14.79
CA ALA A 109 -4.71 -12.86 14.22
C ALA A 109 -6.18 -13.31 14.29
N ARG A 110 -6.87 -13.08 15.41
CA ARG A 110 -8.32 -13.35 15.53
C ARG A 110 -9.16 -12.49 14.61
N ALA A 111 -8.80 -11.20 14.47
CA ALA A 111 -9.50 -10.28 13.57
C ALA A 111 -9.37 -10.74 12.11
N VAL A 112 -8.19 -11.22 11.70
CA VAL A 112 -7.99 -11.80 10.36
C VAL A 112 -8.91 -13.02 10.16
N GLU A 113 -8.97 -13.95 11.12
CA GLU A 113 -9.88 -15.10 11.03
C GLU A 113 -11.35 -14.70 10.86
N ASP A 114 -11.79 -13.65 11.56
CA ASP A 114 -13.16 -13.16 11.46
C ASP A 114 -13.43 -12.48 10.10
N LEU A 115 -12.48 -11.67 9.62
CA LEU A 115 -12.56 -11.01 8.31
C LEU A 115 -12.54 -12.01 7.15
N GLU A 116 -11.75 -13.09 7.24
CA GLU A 116 -11.71 -14.14 6.22
C GLU A 116 -13.02 -14.96 6.18
N LYS A 117 -13.69 -15.13 7.32
CA LYS A 117 -14.99 -15.81 7.37
C LYS A 117 -16.10 -14.98 6.73
N ASP A 118 -16.19 -13.71 7.09
CA ASP A 118 -17.18 -12.78 6.58
C ASP A 118 -16.76 -11.33 6.83
N PRO A 119 -16.30 -10.59 5.84
CA PRO A 119 -15.94 -9.18 5.99
C PRO A 119 -17.15 -8.24 6.09
N THR A 120 -18.37 -8.72 5.77
CA THR A 120 -19.58 -7.90 5.66
C THR A 120 -19.86 -7.02 6.89
N PRO A 121 -19.73 -7.51 8.13
CA PRO A 121 -19.97 -6.70 9.33
C PRO A 121 -19.04 -5.48 9.45
N TRP A 122 -17.89 -5.50 8.79
CA TRP A 122 -16.81 -4.50 8.92
C TRP A 122 -16.73 -3.52 7.73
N ILE A 123 -17.40 -3.83 6.61
CA ILE A 123 -17.36 -3.01 5.38
C ILE A 123 -17.77 -1.57 5.65
N HIS A 124 -18.68 -1.31 6.57
CA HIS A 124 -19.17 0.03 6.88
C HIS A 124 -18.05 1.00 7.32
N TYR A 125 -16.95 0.51 7.92
CA TYR A 125 -15.80 1.35 8.25
C TYR A 125 -15.09 1.87 7.00
N LEU A 126 -14.89 0.99 6.00
CA LEU A 126 -14.28 1.38 4.72
C LEU A 126 -15.19 2.34 3.93
N ILE A 127 -16.50 2.09 3.94
CA ILE A 127 -17.46 2.99 3.30
C ILE A 127 -17.45 4.37 3.96
N ALA A 128 -17.43 4.44 5.29
CA ALA A 128 -17.35 5.70 6.03
C ALA A 128 -16.09 6.51 5.66
N GLU A 129 -14.95 5.86 5.42
CA GLU A 129 -13.70 6.52 4.99
C GLU A 129 -13.87 7.28 3.68
N THR A 130 -14.76 6.82 2.79
CA THR A 130 -15.00 7.47 1.50
C THR A 130 -15.89 8.69 1.58
N GLY A 131 -16.47 9.01 2.75
CA GLY A 131 -17.38 10.12 2.92
C GLY A 131 -18.68 9.98 2.12
N GLY A 132 -19.13 8.75 1.85
CA GLY A 132 -20.37 8.46 1.12
C GLY A 132 -20.20 8.38 -0.41
N LEU A 133 -18.97 8.27 -0.90
CA LEU A 133 -18.70 8.08 -2.33
C LEU A 133 -18.99 6.66 -2.80
N LEU A 134 -19.05 5.66 -1.88
CA LEU A 134 -19.36 4.27 -2.17
C LEU A 134 -20.57 3.80 -1.35
N GLU A 135 -21.32 2.89 -1.97
CA GLU A 135 -22.27 2.02 -1.29
C GLU A 135 -21.60 0.66 -1.00
N PRO A 136 -22.08 -0.13 0.00
CA PRO A 136 -21.46 -1.40 0.37
C PRO A 136 -21.27 -2.39 -0.78
N ASN A 137 -22.21 -2.44 -1.73
CA ASN A 137 -22.18 -3.32 -2.90
C ASN A 137 -21.23 -2.85 -4.02
N GLU A 138 -20.64 -1.66 -3.88
CA GLU A 138 -19.67 -1.11 -4.84
C GLU A 138 -18.21 -1.35 -4.41
N LEU A 139 -18.00 -1.81 -3.17
CA LEU A 139 -16.68 -2.17 -2.66
C LEU A 139 -16.23 -3.54 -3.19
N HIS A 140 -15.08 -3.60 -3.81
CA HIS A 140 -14.47 -4.84 -4.29
C HIS A 140 -13.77 -5.60 -3.16
N THR A 141 -14.54 -6.35 -2.36
CA THR A 141 -14.05 -7.09 -1.19
C THR A 141 -12.98 -8.13 -1.52
N SER A 142 -12.93 -8.63 -2.76
CA SER A 142 -11.88 -9.55 -3.23
C SER A 142 -10.47 -8.98 -3.18
N ARG A 143 -10.32 -7.65 -3.06
CA ARG A 143 -9.04 -6.97 -2.87
C ARG A 143 -8.65 -6.81 -1.40
N LEU A 144 -9.56 -7.12 -0.48
CA LEU A 144 -9.30 -7.05 0.95
C LEU A 144 -8.64 -8.36 1.41
N LEU A 145 -7.35 -8.48 1.16
CA LEU A 145 -6.55 -9.62 1.61
C LEU A 145 -5.94 -9.32 2.97
N HIS A 146 -6.14 -10.22 3.90
CA HIS A 146 -5.63 -10.13 5.25
C HIS A 146 -4.68 -11.28 5.51
N ALA A 147 -3.60 -11.03 6.25
CA ALA A 147 -2.66 -12.05 6.68
C ALA A 147 -2.43 -11.92 8.19
N ALA A 148 -2.46 -13.06 8.89
CA ALA A 148 -2.11 -13.07 10.30
C ALA A 148 -0.67 -12.57 10.51
N PRO A 149 -0.39 -11.87 11.63
CA PRO A 149 0.95 -11.42 11.96
C PRO A 149 1.97 -12.58 11.91
N GLN A 150 3.11 -12.30 11.31
CA GLN A 150 4.22 -13.24 11.20
C GLN A 150 5.51 -12.55 11.63
N PRO A 151 6.49 -13.25 12.20
CA PRO A 151 7.79 -12.67 12.48
C PRO A 151 8.40 -12.02 11.23
N TYR A 152 9.00 -10.85 11.39
CA TYR A 152 9.75 -10.20 10.32
C TYR A 152 11.14 -10.81 10.25
N THR A 153 11.38 -11.65 9.25
CA THR A 153 12.59 -12.46 9.14
C THR A 153 13.79 -11.66 8.63
N LEU A 154 15.02 -12.12 8.95
CA LEU A 154 16.25 -11.54 8.41
C LEU A 154 16.24 -11.55 6.87
N GLU A 155 15.75 -12.61 6.23
CA GLU A 155 15.64 -12.70 4.77
C GLU A 155 14.76 -11.57 4.22
N ARG A 156 13.55 -11.39 4.77
CA ARG A 156 12.65 -10.30 4.35
C ARG A 156 13.26 -8.92 4.57
N PHE A 157 13.95 -8.73 5.69
CA PHE A 157 14.65 -7.47 5.96
C PHE A 157 15.73 -7.23 4.91
N THR A 158 16.58 -8.20 4.65
CA THR A 158 17.69 -8.10 3.69
C THR A 158 17.16 -7.74 2.29
N ASP A 159 16.20 -8.50 1.78
CA ASP A 159 15.60 -8.27 0.46
C ASP A 159 14.99 -6.86 0.35
N THR A 160 14.24 -6.45 1.36
CA THR A 160 13.59 -5.13 1.36
C THR A 160 14.61 -4.01 1.48
N TYR A 161 15.61 -4.17 2.35
CA TYR A 161 16.63 -3.16 2.59
C TYR A 161 17.55 -2.97 1.39
N GLU A 162 18.07 -4.05 0.80
CA GLU A 162 18.90 -4.00 -0.41
C GLU A 162 18.15 -3.39 -1.59
N TRP A 163 16.89 -3.78 -1.77
CA TRP A 163 16.04 -3.17 -2.78
C TRP A 163 15.81 -1.68 -2.53
N SER A 164 15.54 -1.28 -1.29
CA SER A 164 15.32 0.12 -0.91
C SER A 164 16.58 0.97 -1.10
N LEU A 165 17.78 0.42 -0.86
CA LEU A 165 19.06 1.08 -1.16
C LEU A 165 19.22 1.33 -2.66
N LYS A 166 18.88 0.35 -3.49
CA LYS A 166 18.93 0.48 -4.96
C LYS A 166 18.06 1.62 -5.50
N TRP A 167 16.96 1.94 -4.80
CA TRP A 167 16.03 2.99 -5.16
C TRP A 167 16.21 4.30 -4.37
N ASP A 168 17.33 4.47 -3.66
CA ASP A 168 17.62 5.63 -2.82
C ASP A 168 16.50 5.97 -1.82
N MET A 169 15.75 4.96 -1.35
CA MET A 169 14.65 5.13 -0.40
C MET A 169 15.12 5.13 1.05
N VAL A 170 16.29 4.59 1.33
CA VAL A 170 16.89 4.49 2.66
C VAL A 170 18.38 4.79 2.61
N VAL A 171 18.94 5.21 3.74
CA VAL A 171 20.39 5.42 3.86
C VAL A 171 21.09 4.13 4.29
N PRO A 172 22.36 3.89 3.89
CA PRO A 172 23.12 2.75 4.34
C PRO A 172 23.38 2.76 5.85
N GLY A 173 23.50 1.56 6.45
CA GLY A 173 23.96 1.39 7.84
C GLY A 173 22.94 0.75 8.78
N ALA A 174 21.70 0.52 8.36
CA ALA A 174 20.73 -0.22 9.16
C ALA A 174 21.06 -1.73 9.16
N THR A 175 20.95 -2.36 10.34
CA THR A 175 21.03 -3.83 10.46
C THR A 175 19.69 -4.38 10.95
N TYR A 176 19.49 -5.67 10.77
CA TYR A 176 18.30 -6.38 11.24
C TYR A 176 18.08 -6.16 12.75
N GLU A 177 19.14 -6.33 13.55
CA GLU A 177 19.10 -6.24 15.00
C GLU A 177 18.84 -4.81 15.52
N MET A 178 19.10 -3.79 14.70
CA MET A 178 18.80 -2.38 15.04
C MET A 178 17.33 -2.03 14.85
N ILE A 179 16.60 -2.77 14.00
CA ILE A 179 15.28 -2.37 13.53
C ILE A 179 14.21 -3.39 13.93
N VAL A 180 14.57 -4.68 14.01
CA VAL A 180 13.60 -5.74 14.19
C VAL A 180 13.68 -6.33 15.59
N ASP A 181 12.59 -6.20 16.32
CA ASP A 181 12.31 -6.91 17.56
C ASP A 181 11.09 -7.81 17.33
N ASN A 182 11.31 -9.12 17.28
CA ASN A 182 10.22 -10.09 17.17
C ASN A 182 9.88 -10.58 18.58
N PRO A 183 8.81 -10.08 19.21
CA PRO A 183 8.41 -10.57 20.52
C PRO A 183 8.08 -12.08 20.46
N ALA A 184 8.55 -12.80 21.45
CA ALA A 184 8.37 -14.25 21.59
C ALA A 184 6.91 -14.66 21.86
#